data_b856a6a7634b91be07ec11058efd9261
#
_entry.id   b856a6a7634b91be07ec11058efd9261
#
_cell.length_a   1.000
_cell.length_b   1.000
_cell.length_c   1.000
_cell.angle_alpha   90.00
_cell.angle_beta   90.00
_cell.angle_gamma   90.00
#
_symmetry.space_group_name_H-M   'P 1'
#
loop_
_entity.id
_entity.type
_entity.pdbx_description
1 polymer ?
#
loop_
_entity_poly.entity_id
_entity_poly.type
_entity_poly.pdbx_seq_one_letter_code
_entity_poly.pdbx_strand_id
1 'polypeptide(L)'
;LSPALARRLRQHGLGAQAAPSLANGLAAYQGVLNALKGADPTEARAFVKDLLSIAGLKAVGGRTPAEIAERFLEKADAASSSLSGEQAEIFRRFAAISGDPDTVSAEVRALSKSAGLSLEAAVDRFDARTGFMAARGVDLGRLTAATTFNRNLDYYSGFVFEFVARAGERPAIAGGRYDGLL
;
A
#
# COMPACT_ATOMS: atom_id res chain seq x y z
N LEU A 1 11.27 -14.56 24.53
CA LEU A 1 10.91 -15.10 23.23
C LEU A 1 10.69 -16.61 23.33
N SER A 2 9.53 -17.11 22.89
CA SER A 2 9.30 -18.55 22.82
C SER A 2 10.26 -19.20 21.82
N PRO A 3 10.64 -20.48 22.01
CA PRO A 3 11.50 -21.20 21.07
C PRO A 3 10.93 -21.25 19.65
N ALA A 4 9.60 -21.23 19.50
CA ALA A 4 8.91 -21.23 18.22
C ALA A 4 9.11 -19.90 17.48
N LEU A 5 8.93 -18.76 18.14
CA LEU A 5 9.15 -17.44 17.57
C LEU A 5 10.63 -17.20 17.25
N ALA A 6 11.54 -17.62 18.13
CA ALA A 6 12.97 -17.53 17.90
C ALA A 6 13.43 -18.34 16.67
N ARG A 7 12.80 -19.50 16.42
CA ARG A 7 13.08 -20.33 15.23
C ARG A 7 12.59 -19.64 13.95
N ARG A 8 11.37 -19.07 13.95
CA ARG A 8 10.82 -18.32 12.81
C ARG A 8 11.67 -17.11 12.46
N LEU A 9 12.08 -16.33 13.46
CA LEU A 9 12.97 -15.19 13.25
C LEU A 9 14.27 -15.61 12.57
N ARG A 10 14.90 -16.71 13.00
CA ARG A 10 16.11 -17.23 12.34
C ARG A 10 15.86 -17.69 10.92
N GLN A 11 14.72 -18.31 10.62
CA GLN A 11 14.35 -18.73 9.26
C GLN A 11 14.21 -17.57 8.28
N HIS A 12 13.85 -16.39 8.79
CA HIS A 12 13.74 -15.16 7.99
C HIS A 12 14.96 -14.23 8.09
N GLY A 13 16.12 -14.77 8.55
CA GLY A 13 17.37 -14.02 8.63
C GLY A 13 17.46 -13.01 9.77
N LEU A 14 16.49 -13.04 10.69
CA LEU A 14 16.45 -12.18 11.87
C LEU A 14 17.03 -12.94 13.07
N GLY A 15 18.35 -13.05 13.16
CA GLY A 15 19.04 -13.64 14.29
C GLY A 15 19.01 -12.73 15.52
N ALA A 16 19.27 -13.31 16.70
CA ALA A 16 19.28 -12.60 18.00
C ALA A 16 20.29 -11.43 18.07
N GLN A 17 21.19 -11.29 17.11
CA GLN A 17 22.20 -10.20 17.02
C GLN A 17 21.94 -9.20 15.91
N ALA A 18 20.95 -9.44 15.07
CA ALA A 18 20.52 -8.47 14.06
C ALA A 18 19.30 -7.72 14.59
N ALA A 19 19.52 -6.70 15.41
CA ALA A 19 18.59 -5.59 15.39
C ALA A 19 18.57 -5.11 13.95
N PRO A 20 17.47 -5.28 13.18
CA PRO A 20 17.45 -4.79 11.81
C PRO A 20 17.70 -3.31 11.91
N SER A 21 18.80 -2.84 11.33
CA SER A 21 18.97 -1.43 11.07
C SER A 21 17.76 -1.04 10.23
N LEU A 22 16.85 -0.28 10.81
CA LEU A 22 15.66 0.27 10.13
C LEU A 22 16.04 1.04 8.86
N ALA A 23 17.33 1.35 8.69
CA ALA A 23 17.92 1.91 7.48
C ALA A 23 17.88 1.01 6.24
N ASN A 24 17.73 -0.32 6.39
CA ASN A 24 17.57 -1.26 5.26
C ASN A 24 16.09 -1.63 5.01
N GLY A 25 15.23 -0.85 5.50
CA GLY A 25 13.79 -0.58 5.35
C GLY A 25 12.91 -1.79 4.99
N LEU A 26 12.73 -2.07 3.73
CA LEU A 26 11.63 -2.89 3.24
C LEU A 26 11.84 -4.40 3.46
N ALA A 27 13.05 -4.90 3.27
CA ALA A 27 13.35 -6.32 3.42
C ALA A 27 13.29 -6.77 4.90
N ALA A 28 13.80 -5.95 5.82
CA ALA A 28 13.71 -6.20 7.25
C ALA A 28 12.25 -6.12 7.75
N TYR A 29 11.47 -5.19 7.23
CA TYR A 29 10.05 -5.05 7.53
C TYR A 29 9.26 -6.29 7.08
N GLN A 30 9.45 -6.76 5.86
CA GLN A 30 8.82 -7.97 5.35
C GLN A 30 9.23 -9.21 6.14
N GLY A 31 10.50 -9.29 6.55
CA GLY A 31 11.00 -10.37 7.42
C GLY A 31 10.29 -10.40 8.77
N VAL A 32 10.07 -9.24 9.39
CA VAL A 32 9.32 -9.12 10.66
C VAL A 32 7.87 -9.55 10.46
N LEU A 33 7.18 -9.06 9.44
CA LEU A 33 5.79 -9.43 9.15
C LEU A 33 5.66 -10.95 8.94
N ASN A 34 6.55 -11.56 8.17
CA ASN A 34 6.55 -13.00 7.92
C ASN A 34 6.82 -13.82 9.20
N ALA A 35 7.69 -13.34 10.08
CA ALA A 35 7.99 -13.98 11.36
C ALA A 35 6.80 -13.94 12.34
N LEU A 36 6.04 -12.85 12.31
CA LEU A 36 4.84 -12.66 13.14
C LEU A 36 3.62 -13.43 12.63
N LYS A 37 3.62 -13.82 11.36
CA LYS A 37 2.53 -14.54 10.72
C LYS A 37 2.19 -15.83 11.47
N GLY A 38 0.96 -15.90 12.05
CA GLY A 38 0.48 -17.05 12.83
C GLY A 38 1.25 -17.29 14.14
N ALA A 39 1.93 -16.26 14.69
CA ALA A 39 2.47 -16.29 16.05
C ALA A 39 1.35 -16.02 17.08
N ASP A 40 1.57 -16.41 18.33
CA ASP A 40 0.67 -16.01 19.41
C ASP A 40 0.60 -14.49 19.53
N PRO A 41 -0.60 -13.88 19.56
CA PRO A 41 -0.74 -12.42 19.56
C PRO A 41 -0.03 -11.73 20.73
N THR A 42 0.02 -12.37 21.91
CA THR A 42 0.66 -11.80 23.10
C THR A 42 2.18 -11.79 22.96
N GLU A 43 2.74 -12.89 22.44
CA GLU A 43 4.18 -12.99 22.17
C GLU A 43 4.61 -12.05 21.05
N ALA A 44 3.78 -11.92 20.00
CA ALA A 44 4.04 -11.04 18.89
C ALA A 44 4.05 -9.56 19.30
N ARG A 45 3.12 -9.14 20.19
CA ARG A 45 3.10 -7.79 20.77
C ARG A 45 4.35 -7.50 21.60
N ALA A 46 4.71 -8.45 22.47
CA ALA A 46 5.90 -8.31 23.30
C ALA A 46 7.16 -8.17 22.43
N PHE A 47 7.28 -8.99 21.40
CA PHE A 47 8.41 -8.94 20.46
C PHE A 47 8.51 -7.60 19.72
N VAL A 48 7.41 -7.09 19.17
CA VAL A 48 7.41 -5.79 18.46
C VAL A 48 7.74 -4.66 19.42
N LYS A 49 7.21 -4.68 20.64
CA LYS A 49 7.52 -3.70 21.68
C LYS A 49 9.02 -3.71 22.04
N ASP A 50 9.62 -4.89 22.21
CA ASP A 50 11.05 -5.04 22.49
C ASP A 50 11.90 -4.52 21.31
N LEU A 51 11.49 -4.84 20.07
CA LEU A 51 12.16 -4.38 18.86
C LEU A 51 12.15 -2.85 18.74
N LEU A 52 11.02 -2.21 19.02
CA LEU A 52 10.88 -0.74 19.03
C LEU A 52 11.75 -0.12 20.16
N SER A 53 11.80 -0.75 21.33
CA SER A 53 12.63 -0.30 22.44
C SER A 53 14.12 -0.37 22.09
N ILE A 54 14.59 -1.47 21.49
CA ILE A 54 15.98 -1.65 21.05
C ILE A 54 16.34 -0.62 19.96
N ALA A 55 15.38 -0.32 19.06
CA ALA A 55 15.55 0.70 18.05
C ALA A 55 15.52 2.14 18.58
N GLY A 56 15.32 2.33 19.89
CA GLY A 56 15.25 3.66 20.52
C GLY A 56 13.97 4.44 20.21
N LEU A 57 12.97 3.80 19.63
CA LEU A 57 11.72 4.43 19.22
C LEU A 57 10.72 4.45 20.38
N LYS A 58 10.72 5.55 21.14
CA LYS A 58 9.77 5.74 22.27
C LYS A 58 8.38 6.18 21.83
N ALA A 59 8.29 6.97 20.77
CA ALA A 59 7.07 7.38 20.10
C ALA A 59 7.40 7.87 18.68
N VAL A 60 6.57 7.58 17.69
CA VAL A 60 6.73 8.06 16.32
C VAL A 60 5.42 8.69 15.87
N GLY A 61 5.44 9.97 15.51
CA GLY A 61 4.25 10.67 15.02
C GLY A 61 3.09 10.71 16.02
N GLY A 62 3.39 10.83 17.33
CA GLY A 62 2.37 10.88 18.38
C GLY A 62 1.78 9.53 18.78
N ARG A 63 2.27 8.42 18.21
CA ARG A 63 1.79 7.06 18.52
C ARG A 63 2.67 6.38 19.55
N THR A 64 2.03 5.65 20.47
CA THR A 64 2.72 4.83 21.46
C THR A 64 3.31 3.55 20.84
N PRO A 65 4.33 2.92 21.43
CA PRO A 65 4.84 1.63 20.98
C PRO A 65 3.77 0.52 20.95
N ALA A 66 2.75 0.60 21.82
CA ALA A 66 1.65 -0.35 21.81
C ALA A 66 0.77 -0.21 20.56
N GLU A 67 0.40 1.01 20.17
CA GLU A 67 -0.37 1.28 18.94
C GLU A 67 0.41 0.91 17.68
N ILE A 68 1.73 1.10 17.70
CA ILE A 68 2.59 0.65 16.60
C ILE A 68 2.60 -0.88 16.53
N ALA A 69 2.69 -1.57 17.66
CA ALA A 69 2.67 -3.04 17.72
C ALA A 69 1.34 -3.61 17.21
N GLU A 70 0.19 -3.03 17.60
CA GLU A 70 -1.12 -3.46 17.08
C GLU A 70 -1.19 -3.34 15.55
N ARG A 71 -0.76 -2.22 14.99
CA ARG A 71 -0.73 -2.05 13.53
C ARG A 71 0.19 -3.03 12.82
N PHE A 72 1.31 -3.42 13.44
CA PHE A 72 2.16 -4.46 12.88
C PHE A 72 1.46 -5.81 12.85
N LEU A 73 0.71 -6.14 13.89
CA LEU A 73 -0.07 -7.39 13.96
C LEU A 73 -1.21 -7.40 12.95
N GLU A 74 -1.99 -6.32 12.86
CA GLU A 74 -3.04 -6.17 11.85
C GLU A 74 -2.48 -6.36 10.43
N LYS A 75 -1.31 -5.78 10.13
CA LYS A 75 -0.65 -5.96 8.83
C LYS A 75 -0.10 -7.38 8.63
N ALA A 76 0.38 -8.03 9.67
CA ALA A 76 0.85 -9.41 9.59
C ALA A 76 -0.33 -10.38 9.35
N ASP A 77 -1.46 -10.13 9.99
CA ASP A 77 -2.70 -10.90 9.79
C ASP A 77 -3.31 -10.67 8.40
N ALA A 78 -3.35 -9.42 7.95
CA ALA A 78 -3.77 -9.09 6.58
C ALA A 78 -2.85 -9.72 5.52
N ALA A 79 -1.53 -9.78 5.77
CA ALA A 79 -0.58 -10.48 4.90
C ALA A 79 -0.71 -12.02 4.99
N SER A 80 -1.45 -12.55 5.98
CA SER A 80 -1.70 -13.99 6.12
C SER A 80 -2.90 -14.48 5.34
N SER A 81 -3.81 -13.61 4.93
CA SER A 81 -4.82 -13.92 3.92
C SER A 81 -4.14 -13.99 2.55
N SER A 82 -3.60 -15.16 2.21
CA SER A 82 -3.07 -15.38 0.87
C SER A 82 -4.23 -15.28 -0.12
N LEU A 83 -4.11 -14.34 -1.08
CA LEU A 83 -5.01 -14.31 -2.22
C LEU A 83 -5.02 -15.69 -2.90
N SER A 84 -6.18 -16.17 -3.31
CA SER A 84 -6.23 -17.33 -4.20
C SER A 84 -5.44 -17.04 -5.48
N GLY A 85 -5.01 -18.08 -6.19
CA GLY A 85 -4.30 -17.89 -7.46
C GLY A 85 -5.09 -17.04 -8.45
N GLU A 86 -6.39 -17.18 -8.49
CA GLU A 86 -7.30 -16.39 -9.32
C GLU A 86 -7.35 -14.92 -8.86
N GLN A 87 -7.49 -14.68 -7.56
CA GLN A 87 -7.47 -13.31 -7.02
C GLN A 87 -6.13 -12.61 -7.26
N ALA A 88 -5.03 -13.34 -7.11
CA ALA A 88 -3.70 -12.81 -7.39
C ALA A 88 -3.53 -12.46 -8.87
N GLU A 89 -4.11 -13.25 -9.79
CA GLU A 89 -4.11 -12.96 -11.22
C GLU A 89 -4.94 -11.71 -11.54
N ILE A 90 -6.16 -11.58 -11.00
CA ILE A 90 -7.01 -10.40 -11.17
C ILE A 90 -6.27 -9.16 -10.67
N PHE A 91 -5.63 -9.25 -9.50
CA PHE A 91 -4.88 -8.13 -8.92
C PHE A 91 -3.67 -7.74 -9.78
N ARG A 92 -2.94 -8.72 -10.32
CA ARG A 92 -1.80 -8.46 -11.22
C ARG A 92 -2.26 -7.79 -12.52
N ARG A 93 -3.36 -8.26 -13.11
CA ARG A 93 -3.95 -7.63 -14.29
C ARG A 93 -4.41 -6.20 -14.00
N PHE A 94 -5.07 -5.98 -12.88
CA PHE A 94 -5.45 -4.63 -12.44
C PHE A 94 -4.22 -3.73 -12.30
N ALA A 95 -3.18 -4.18 -11.62
CA ALA A 95 -1.96 -3.41 -11.40
C ALA A 95 -1.17 -3.10 -12.70
N ALA A 96 -1.42 -3.83 -13.77
CA ALA A 96 -0.79 -3.60 -15.07
C ALA A 96 -1.50 -2.53 -15.92
N ILE A 97 -2.73 -2.11 -15.56
CA ILE A 97 -3.51 -1.16 -16.34
C ILE A 97 -2.92 0.25 -16.20
N SER A 98 -2.45 0.81 -17.31
CA SER A 98 -1.92 2.16 -17.38
C SER A 98 -1.99 2.66 -18.83
N GLY A 99 -2.26 3.96 -19.01
CA GLY A 99 -2.34 4.56 -20.33
C GLY A 99 -3.13 5.87 -20.34
N ASP A 100 -3.67 6.22 -21.48
CA ASP A 100 -4.62 7.32 -21.58
C ASP A 100 -5.91 6.99 -20.82
N PRO A 101 -6.69 8.00 -20.40
CA PRO A 101 -7.88 7.79 -19.58
C PRO A 101 -8.92 6.86 -20.18
N ASP A 102 -9.16 6.94 -21.49
CA ASP A 102 -10.20 6.14 -22.15
C ASP A 102 -9.80 4.66 -22.19
N THR A 103 -8.54 4.39 -22.50
CA THR A 103 -7.97 3.03 -22.45
C THR A 103 -8.06 2.45 -21.02
N VAL A 104 -7.64 3.20 -20.01
CA VAL A 104 -7.71 2.75 -18.60
C VAL A 104 -9.15 2.47 -18.16
N SER A 105 -10.09 3.35 -18.52
CA SER A 105 -11.51 3.15 -18.25
C SER A 105 -12.04 1.86 -18.88
N ALA A 106 -11.77 1.64 -20.17
CA ALA A 106 -12.20 0.46 -20.91
C ALA A 106 -11.61 -0.84 -20.32
N GLU A 107 -10.32 -0.86 -20.01
CA GLU A 107 -9.63 -2.03 -19.45
C GLU A 107 -10.11 -2.36 -18.03
N VAL A 108 -10.35 -1.35 -17.17
CA VAL A 108 -10.91 -1.57 -15.82
C VAL A 108 -12.34 -2.13 -15.92
N ARG A 109 -13.19 -1.62 -16.82
CA ARG A 109 -14.53 -2.19 -17.06
C ARG A 109 -14.46 -3.64 -17.53
N ALA A 110 -13.59 -3.94 -18.49
CA ALA A 110 -13.43 -5.28 -19.02
C ALA A 110 -12.96 -6.26 -17.92
N LEU A 111 -11.98 -5.85 -17.13
CA LEU A 111 -11.48 -6.65 -15.99
C LEU A 111 -12.57 -6.85 -14.93
N SER A 112 -13.28 -5.78 -14.55
CA SER A 112 -14.39 -5.82 -13.60
C SER A 112 -15.44 -6.83 -14.02
N LYS A 113 -15.89 -6.77 -15.27
CA LYS A 113 -16.86 -7.70 -15.84
C LYS A 113 -16.35 -9.15 -15.82
N SER A 114 -15.09 -9.38 -16.22
CA SER A 114 -14.53 -10.74 -16.25
C SER A 114 -14.33 -11.35 -14.87
N ALA A 115 -14.11 -10.50 -13.85
CA ALA A 115 -13.89 -10.91 -12.47
C ALA A 115 -15.18 -10.92 -11.62
N GLY A 116 -16.34 -10.57 -12.20
CA GLY A 116 -17.60 -10.47 -11.45
C GLY A 116 -17.62 -9.37 -10.39
N LEU A 117 -16.80 -8.31 -10.59
CA LEU A 117 -16.70 -7.18 -9.67
C LEU A 117 -17.66 -6.07 -10.08
N SER A 118 -18.11 -5.24 -9.13
CA SER A 118 -18.96 -4.07 -9.38
C SER A 118 -18.16 -2.79 -9.21
N LEU A 119 -17.46 -2.35 -10.27
CA LEU A 119 -16.65 -1.13 -10.28
C LEU A 119 -17.25 0.00 -11.13
N GLU A 120 -18.43 -0.19 -11.72
CA GLU A 120 -19.06 0.75 -12.66
C GLU A 120 -19.12 2.17 -12.10
N ALA A 121 -19.65 2.34 -10.88
CA ALA A 121 -19.78 3.66 -10.27
C ALA A 121 -18.42 4.36 -10.02
N ALA A 122 -17.34 3.60 -9.84
CA ALA A 122 -16.01 4.17 -9.67
C ALA A 122 -15.43 4.62 -11.02
N VAL A 123 -15.64 3.81 -12.06
CA VAL A 123 -15.19 4.13 -13.42
C VAL A 123 -16.01 5.28 -14.00
N ASP A 124 -17.32 5.34 -13.78
CA ASP A 124 -18.16 6.47 -14.20
C ASP A 124 -17.69 7.80 -13.60
N ARG A 125 -17.29 7.78 -12.31
CA ARG A 125 -16.71 8.98 -11.67
C ARG A 125 -15.36 9.37 -12.27
N PHE A 126 -14.57 8.39 -12.67
CA PHE A 126 -13.30 8.63 -13.36
C PHE A 126 -13.56 9.26 -14.72
N ASP A 127 -14.47 8.71 -15.53
CA ASP A 127 -14.84 9.21 -16.86
C ASP A 127 -15.44 10.64 -16.77
N ALA A 128 -16.35 10.87 -15.82
CA ALA A 128 -16.92 12.19 -15.60
C ALA A 128 -15.84 13.24 -15.29
N ARG A 129 -14.84 12.88 -14.50
CA ARG A 129 -13.72 13.78 -14.18
C ARG A 129 -12.88 14.10 -15.39
N THR A 130 -12.50 13.09 -16.17
CA THR A 130 -11.74 13.31 -17.42
C THR A 130 -12.52 14.15 -18.41
N GLY A 131 -13.83 13.93 -18.53
CA GLY A 131 -14.73 14.78 -19.31
C GLY A 131 -14.76 16.24 -18.84
N PHE A 132 -14.80 16.49 -17.54
CA PHE A 132 -14.70 17.85 -16.99
C PHE A 132 -13.34 18.51 -17.25
N MET A 133 -12.25 17.76 -17.23
CA MET A 133 -10.93 18.27 -17.57
C MET A 133 -10.86 18.66 -19.06
N ALA A 134 -11.34 17.80 -19.96
CA ALA A 134 -11.42 18.07 -21.38
C ALA A 134 -12.27 19.33 -21.67
N ALA A 135 -13.44 19.44 -21.04
CA ALA A 135 -14.32 20.61 -21.19
C ALA A 135 -13.67 21.93 -20.73
N ARG A 136 -12.63 21.86 -19.92
CA ARG A 136 -11.82 23.03 -19.48
C ARG A 136 -10.54 23.23 -20.30
N GLY A 137 -10.40 22.52 -21.39
CA GLY A 137 -9.28 22.67 -22.31
C GLY A 137 -8.01 21.92 -21.89
N VAL A 138 -8.10 20.98 -20.95
CA VAL A 138 -6.98 20.09 -20.63
C VAL A 138 -6.79 19.12 -21.78
N ASP A 139 -5.59 19.07 -22.32
CA ASP A 139 -5.20 18.11 -23.36
C ASP A 139 -5.06 16.71 -22.73
N LEU A 140 -6.07 15.86 -22.95
CA LEU A 140 -6.09 14.49 -22.43
C LEU A 140 -4.97 13.60 -23.01
N GLY A 141 -4.44 13.95 -24.21
CA GLY A 141 -3.30 13.23 -24.78
C GLY A 141 -2.00 13.38 -23.97
N ARG A 142 -1.95 14.35 -23.06
CA ARG A 142 -0.85 14.55 -22.11
C ARG A 142 -1.12 13.95 -20.73
N LEU A 143 -2.24 13.28 -20.54
CA LEU A 143 -2.67 12.70 -19.29
C LEU A 143 -2.42 11.20 -19.33
N THR A 144 -1.72 10.69 -18.33
CA THR A 144 -1.54 9.26 -18.10
C THR A 144 -2.24 8.87 -16.80
N ALA A 145 -3.08 7.87 -16.86
CA ALA A 145 -3.69 7.25 -15.70
C ALA A 145 -3.05 5.88 -15.45
N ALA A 146 -2.96 5.48 -14.19
CA ALA A 146 -2.48 4.17 -13.81
C ALA A 146 -3.17 3.70 -12.52
N THR A 147 -3.58 2.45 -12.48
CA THR A 147 -4.24 1.86 -11.31
C THR A 147 -3.30 1.70 -10.12
N THR A 148 -1.99 1.65 -10.37
CA THR A 148 -0.94 1.62 -9.35
C THR A 148 -0.50 3.00 -8.89
N PHE A 149 -1.02 4.08 -9.50
CA PHE A 149 -0.64 5.41 -9.11
C PHE A 149 -1.10 5.72 -7.69
N ASN A 150 -0.15 6.05 -6.82
CA ASN A 150 -0.36 6.26 -5.40
C ASN A 150 0.64 7.32 -4.89
N ARG A 151 0.22 8.12 -3.93
CA ARG A 151 1.02 9.16 -3.29
C ARG A 151 1.64 8.75 -1.95
N ASN A 152 1.43 7.52 -1.48
CA ASN A 152 1.87 7.04 -0.16
C ASN A 152 1.49 7.95 1.03
N LEU A 153 0.37 8.66 0.91
CA LEU A 153 -0.14 9.58 1.91
C LEU A 153 -1.55 9.13 2.31
N ASP A 154 -1.69 8.60 3.50
CA ASP A 154 -2.90 7.93 3.99
C ASP A 154 -4.12 8.86 4.16
N TYR A 155 -3.93 10.19 4.08
CA TYR A 155 -5.01 11.16 4.23
C TYR A 155 -5.80 11.43 2.95
N TYR A 156 -5.32 10.99 1.79
CA TYR A 156 -6.11 11.11 0.56
C TYR A 156 -7.21 10.05 0.52
N SER A 157 -8.44 10.52 0.36
CA SER A 157 -9.65 9.69 0.37
C SER A 157 -10.23 9.42 -1.01
N GLY A 158 -9.56 9.89 -2.06
CA GLY A 158 -10.06 9.74 -3.42
C GLY A 158 -9.01 10.06 -4.49
N PHE A 159 -9.37 10.90 -5.42
CA PHE A 159 -8.51 11.28 -6.55
C PHE A 159 -7.16 11.84 -6.09
N VAL A 160 -6.09 11.35 -6.71
CA VAL A 160 -4.72 11.86 -6.55
C VAL A 160 -4.13 12.18 -7.92
N PHE A 161 -3.24 13.17 -7.99
CA PHE A 161 -2.61 13.59 -9.24
C PHE A 161 -1.20 14.13 -9.00
N GLU A 162 -0.42 14.11 -10.08
CA GLU A 162 0.88 14.78 -10.19
C GLU A 162 1.00 15.46 -11.54
N PHE A 163 1.69 16.62 -11.55
CA PHE A 163 2.17 17.26 -12.78
C PHE A 163 3.69 17.12 -12.83
N VAL A 164 4.18 16.51 -13.88
CA VAL A 164 5.60 16.34 -14.18
C VAL A 164 5.94 17.12 -15.45
N ALA A 165 7.07 17.84 -15.44
CA ALA A 165 7.51 18.57 -16.62
C ALA A 165 7.97 17.61 -17.73
N ARG A 166 8.64 16.52 -17.34
CA ARG A 166 9.08 15.43 -18.21
C ARG A 166 8.94 14.09 -17.51
N ALA A 167 8.70 13.04 -18.28
CA ALA A 167 8.62 11.68 -17.76
C ALA A 167 9.88 11.34 -16.95
N GLY A 168 9.69 10.80 -15.75
CA GLY A 168 10.77 10.41 -14.84
C GLY A 168 11.34 11.54 -13.97
N GLU A 169 10.91 12.80 -14.14
CA GLU A 169 11.28 13.90 -13.26
C GLU A 169 10.43 13.89 -11.97
N ARG A 170 10.91 14.66 -10.97
CA ARG A 170 10.10 14.90 -9.77
C ARG A 170 8.88 15.74 -10.12
N PRO A 171 7.71 15.45 -9.54
CA PRO A 171 6.53 16.25 -9.80
C PRO A 171 6.73 17.70 -9.32
N ALA A 172 6.39 18.65 -10.19
CA ALA A 172 6.38 20.07 -9.87
C ALA A 172 5.18 20.44 -8.98
N ILE A 173 4.04 19.78 -9.20
CA ILE A 173 2.81 19.95 -8.44
C ILE A 173 2.22 18.57 -8.18
N ALA A 174 1.66 18.37 -7.00
CA ALA A 174 1.00 17.14 -6.64
C ALA A 174 -0.12 17.42 -5.65
N GLY A 175 -1.16 16.61 -5.69
CA GLY A 175 -2.29 16.77 -4.78
C GLY A 175 -3.28 15.63 -4.83
N GLY A 176 -4.34 15.77 -4.07
CA GLY A 176 -5.41 14.80 -4.03
C GLY A 176 -6.60 15.28 -3.20
N ARG A 177 -7.68 14.54 -3.28
CA ARG A 177 -8.89 14.79 -2.51
C ARG A 177 -8.71 14.32 -1.07
N TYR A 178 -9.11 15.16 -0.15
CA TYR A 178 -8.92 14.97 1.28
C TYR A 178 -10.23 15.28 2.04
N ASP A 179 -11.11 14.28 2.19
CA ASP A 179 -12.44 14.46 2.78
C ASP A 179 -12.41 14.50 4.33
N GLY A 180 -11.36 13.97 4.95
CA GLY A 180 -11.22 13.90 6.41
C GLY A 180 -10.44 15.07 7.04
N LEU A 181 -10.36 16.23 6.37
CA LEU A 181 -9.60 17.38 6.86
C LEU A 181 -10.32 18.16 7.97
N LEU A 182 -11.65 18.04 8.09
CA LEU A 182 -12.51 18.77 9.04
C LEU A 182 -12.99 17.85 10.14
#